data_72f5f9a5046836ccc9c9f387736620bf
#
_entry.id   72f5f9a5046836ccc9c9f387736620bf
#
_cell.length_a   1.000
_cell.length_b   1.000
_cell.length_c   1.000
_cell.angle_alpha   90.00
_cell.angle_beta   90.00
_cell.angle_gamma   90.00
#
_symmetry.space_group_name_H-M   'P 1'
#
loop_
_entity.id
_entity.type
_entity.pdbx_description
1 polymer ?
#
loop_
_entity_poly.entity_id
_entity_poly.type
_entity_poly.pdbx_seq_one_letter_code
_entity_poly.pdbx_strand_id
1 'polypeptide(L)'
;MTRAEAERRGRRAERLAAWMLRLRGYRILARRFACPAGEIDLVARRGDLLAFVEVKHRDRPEAGAEALRPAQRRRILRAAEAFLQRRPDLAGLRLRFDLVLIAPGHLPRHLRDAWRP
;
A
#
# COMPACT_ATOMS: atom_id res chain seq x y z
N MET A 1 -0.07 -19.74 14.29
CA MET A 1 0.24 -18.29 14.44
C MET A 1 -0.86 -17.63 15.24
N THR A 2 -0.49 -16.90 16.29
CA THR A 2 -1.46 -16.15 17.08
C THR A 2 -1.82 -14.84 16.36
N ARG A 3 -2.92 -14.23 16.80
CA ARG A 3 -3.34 -12.93 16.27
C ARG A 3 -2.27 -11.85 16.50
N ALA A 4 -1.64 -11.84 17.68
CA ALA A 4 -0.58 -10.88 17.99
C ALA A 4 0.65 -11.09 17.10
N GLU A 5 1.00 -12.34 16.80
CA GLU A 5 2.11 -12.65 15.89
C GLU A 5 1.79 -12.20 14.46
N ALA A 6 0.56 -12.41 13.99
CA ALA A 6 0.13 -11.97 12.68
C ALA A 6 0.17 -10.44 12.56
N GLU A 7 -0.26 -9.72 13.61
CA GLU A 7 -0.22 -8.26 13.62
C GLU A 7 1.21 -7.74 13.59
N ARG A 8 2.12 -8.34 14.36
CA ARG A 8 3.54 -7.94 14.35
C ARG A 8 4.18 -8.20 13.00
N ARG A 9 3.84 -9.33 12.37
CA ARG A 9 4.33 -9.68 11.04
C ARG A 9 3.85 -8.69 10.00
N GLY A 10 2.60 -8.28 10.06
CA GLY A 10 2.03 -7.27 9.17
C GLY A 10 2.70 -5.92 9.34
N ARG A 11 2.94 -5.48 10.57
CA ARG A 11 3.64 -4.22 10.85
C ARG A 11 5.07 -4.23 10.36
N ARG A 12 5.75 -5.35 10.51
CA ARG A 12 7.12 -5.52 10.00
C ARG A 12 7.15 -5.42 8.48
N ALA A 13 6.20 -6.05 7.81
CA ALA A 13 6.08 -5.98 6.36
C ALA A 13 5.85 -4.54 5.90
N GLU A 14 4.98 -3.80 6.58
CA GLU A 14 4.73 -2.39 6.27
C GLU A 14 5.98 -1.54 6.44
N ARG A 15 6.75 -1.77 7.50
CA ARG A 15 8.01 -1.03 7.71
C ARG A 15 9.03 -1.32 6.62
N LEU A 16 9.14 -2.57 6.21
CA LEU A 16 10.04 -2.94 5.11
C LEU A 16 9.62 -2.28 3.80
N ALA A 17 8.32 -2.29 3.52
CA ALA A 17 7.79 -1.63 2.33
C ALA A 17 8.06 -0.12 2.37
N ALA A 18 7.84 0.53 3.51
CA ALA A 18 8.11 1.95 3.66
C ALA A 18 9.60 2.28 3.45
N TRP A 19 10.48 1.47 4.00
CA TRP A 19 11.92 1.63 3.80
C TRP A 19 12.31 1.53 2.33
N MET A 20 11.81 0.50 1.66
CA MET A 20 12.08 0.31 0.23
C MET A 20 11.61 1.51 -0.58
N LEU A 21 10.40 2.00 -0.31
CA LEU A 21 9.84 3.15 -1.03
C LEU A 21 10.69 4.41 -0.79
N ARG A 22 11.11 4.65 0.45
CA ARG A 22 11.98 5.79 0.77
C ARG A 22 13.29 5.71 0.02
N LEU A 23 13.89 4.53 -0.06
CA LEU A 23 15.14 4.33 -0.81
C LEU A 23 14.95 4.61 -2.30
N ARG A 24 13.74 4.47 -2.81
CA ARG A 24 13.39 4.75 -4.21
C ARG A 24 12.89 6.18 -4.43
N GLY A 25 13.03 7.04 -3.43
CA GLY A 25 12.70 8.44 -3.54
C GLY A 25 11.26 8.81 -3.20
N TYR A 26 10.50 7.88 -2.62
CA TYR A 26 9.14 8.18 -2.16
C TYR A 26 9.15 8.78 -0.78
N ARG A 27 8.26 9.73 -0.57
CA ARG A 27 7.96 10.30 0.73
C ARG A 27 6.71 9.63 1.28
N ILE A 28 6.76 9.06 2.48
CA ILE A 28 5.60 8.43 3.08
C ILE A 28 4.74 9.50 3.75
N LEU A 29 3.54 9.72 3.21
CA LEU A 29 2.62 10.74 3.72
C LEU A 29 1.70 10.18 4.80
N ALA A 30 1.36 8.90 4.75
CA ALA A 30 0.51 8.28 5.74
C ALA A 30 0.79 6.79 5.82
N ARG A 31 0.59 6.24 7.02
CA ARG A 31 0.67 4.81 7.29
C ARG A 31 -0.66 4.41 7.91
N ARG A 32 -1.23 3.29 7.43
CA ARG A 32 -2.48 2.75 7.96
C ARG A 32 -3.60 3.78 8.01
N PHE A 33 -3.77 4.51 6.92
CA PHE A 33 -4.89 5.42 6.82
C PHE A 33 -6.18 4.62 6.81
N ALA A 34 -7.09 4.92 7.74
CA ALA A 34 -8.36 4.21 7.89
C ALA A 34 -9.53 5.17 7.86
N CYS A 35 -10.63 4.69 7.28
CA CYS A 35 -11.93 5.35 7.30
C CYS A 35 -13.00 4.26 7.41
N PRO A 36 -14.28 4.60 7.65
CA PRO A 36 -15.32 3.56 7.78
C PRO A 36 -15.44 2.65 6.56
N ALA A 37 -15.11 3.13 5.37
CA ALA A 37 -15.25 2.38 4.13
C ALA A 37 -14.04 1.48 3.81
N GLY A 38 -12.89 1.70 4.44
CA GLY A 38 -11.70 0.89 4.17
C GLY A 38 -10.41 1.49 4.74
N GLU A 39 -9.28 0.90 4.35
CA GLU A 39 -7.98 1.37 4.81
C GLU A 39 -6.93 1.21 3.71
N ILE A 40 -5.83 1.97 3.85
CA ILE A 40 -4.68 1.92 2.95
C ILE A 40 -3.44 1.74 3.81
N ASP A 41 -2.60 0.79 3.45
CA ASP A 41 -1.40 0.50 4.25
C ASP A 41 -0.40 1.65 4.21
N LEU A 42 -0.10 2.18 3.02
CA LEU A 42 0.83 3.29 2.85
C LEU A 42 0.32 4.25 1.77
N VAL A 43 0.50 5.54 2.03
CA VAL A 43 0.32 6.57 1.01
C VAL A 43 1.67 7.22 0.77
N ALA A 44 2.16 7.17 -0.45
CA ALA A 44 3.52 7.58 -0.80
C ALA A 44 3.51 8.56 -1.96
N ARG A 45 4.38 9.56 -1.90
CA ARG A 45 4.50 10.58 -2.95
C ARG A 45 5.90 10.61 -3.51
N ARG A 46 5.99 10.68 -4.83
CA ARG A 46 7.25 10.95 -5.53
C ARG A 46 6.96 11.93 -6.67
N GLY A 47 7.46 13.17 -6.54
CA GLY A 47 7.19 14.22 -7.52
C GLY A 47 5.70 14.53 -7.62
N ASP A 48 5.14 14.43 -8.81
CA ASP A 48 3.72 14.67 -9.08
C ASP A 48 2.85 13.41 -8.96
N LEU A 49 3.43 12.32 -8.45
CA LEU A 49 2.75 11.03 -8.34
C LEU A 49 2.41 10.72 -6.90
N LEU A 50 1.16 10.34 -6.67
CA LEU A 50 0.68 9.86 -5.38
C LEU A 50 0.29 8.39 -5.53
N ALA A 51 0.98 7.51 -4.79
CA ALA A 51 0.75 6.08 -4.82
C ALA A 51 0.02 5.62 -3.56
N PHE A 52 -1.09 4.90 -3.76
CA PHE A 52 -1.79 4.21 -2.68
C PHE A 52 -1.30 2.77 -2.71
N VAL A 53 -0.63 2.35 -1.64
CA VAL A 53 0.13 1.11 -1.62
C VAL A 53 -0.48 0.11 -0.65
N GLU A 54 -0.82 -1.07 -1.15
CA GLU A 54 -1.19 -2.23 -0.35
C GLU A 54 0.03 -3.09 -0.13
N VAL A 55 0.25 -3.51 1.11
CA VAL A 55 1.37 -4.37 1.49
C VAL A 55 0.83 -5.75 1.80
N LYS A 56 1.32 -6.76 1.09
CA LYS A 56 0.93 -8.16 1.30
C LYS A 56 2.12 -9.00 1.72
N HIS A 57 1.93 -9.75 2.77
CA HIS A 57 2.90 -10.76 3.21
C HIS A 57 2.47 -12.11 2.64
N ARG A 58 3.34 -12.75 1.88
CA ARG A 58 3.07 -14.05 1.26
C ARG A 58 4.26 -14.98 1.49
N ASP A 59 4.00 -16.27 1.47
CA ASP A 59 5.06 -17.27 1.60
C ASP A 59 5.89 -17.35 0.31
N ARG A 60 5.28 -17.04 -0.82
CA ARG A 60 5.92 -17.08 -2.14
C ARG A 60 5.82 -15.73 -2.85
N PRO A 61 6.92 -15.27 -3.48
CA PRO A 61 6.90 -13.99 -4.20
C PRO A 61 6.07 -14.01 -5.49
N GLU A 62 5.66 -15.19 -5.98
CA GLU A 62 4.87 -15.33 -7.20
C GLU A 62 3.40 -14.91 -7.01
N ALA A 63 2.93 -14.83 -5.78
CA ALA A 63 1.56 -14.40 -5.50
C ALA A 63 1.44 -12.90 -5.80
N GLY A 64 1.23 -12.56 -7.07
CA GLY A 64 1.24 -11.18 -7.55
C GLY A 64 -0.08 -10.44 -7.33
N ALA A 65 -0.48 -9.64 -8.34
CA ALA A 65 -1.64 -8.77 -8.26
C ALA A 65 -2.96 -9.51 -8.03
N GLU A 66 -3.00 -10.82 -8.33
CA GLU A 66 -4.16 -11.66 -8.04
C GLU A 66 -4.49 -11.71 -6.55
N ALA A 67 -3.55 -11.32 -5.69
CA ALA A 67 -3.78 -11.24 -4.25
C ALA A 67 -4.86 -10.22 -3.88
N LEU A 68 -5.16 -9.25 -4.76
CA LEU A 68 -6.15 -8.21 -4.48
C LEU A 68 -7.49 -8.56 -5.12
N ARG A 69 -8.46 -8.90 -4.29
CA ARG A 69 -9.83 -9.20 -4.73
C ARG A 69 -10.57 -7.91 -5.08
N PRO A 70 -11.58 -7.98 -5.95
CA PRO A 70 -12.36 -6.79 -6.33
C PRO A 70 -12.96 -6.04 -5.14
N ALA A 71 -13.46 -6.75 -4.12
CA ALA A 71 -14.00 -6.11 -2.93
C ALA A 71 -12.94 -5.31 -2.17
N GLN A 72 -11.72 -5.84 -2.08
CA GLN A 72 -10.61 -5.16 -1.44
C GLN A 72 -10.18 -3.92 -2.24
N ARG A 73 -10.15 -4.02 -3.57
CA ARG A 73 -9.84 -2.88 -4.43
C ARG A 73 -10.84 -1.74 -4.23
N ARG A 74 -12.13 -2.08 -4.14
CA ARG A 74 -13.18 -1.06 -3.89
C ARG A 74 -12.98 -0.37 -2.54
N ARG A 75 -12.62 -1.11 -1.51
CA ARG A 75 -12.36 -0.55 -0.19
C ARG A 75 -11.15 0.38 -0.20
N ILE A 76 -10.10 0.00 -0.90
CA ILE A 76 -8.91 0.85 -1.05
C ILE A 76 -9.27 2.12 -1.81
N LEU A 77 -10.04 2.00 -2.89
CA LEU A 77 -10.46 3.18 -3.66
C LEU A 77 -11.25 4.17 -2.81
N ARG A 78 -12.20 3.68 -2.01
CA ARG A 78 -12.97 4.55 -1.13
C ARG A 78 -12.11 5.22 -0.07
N ALA A 79 -11.15 4.49 0.48
CA ALA A 79 -10.21 5.07 1.43
C ALA A 79 -9.33 6.12 0.76
N ALA A 80 -8.91 5.90 -0.48
CA ALA A 80 -8.15 6.87 -1.25
C ALA A 80 -8.95 8.15 -1.48
N GLU A 81 -10.23 8.04 -1.82
CA GLU A 81 -11.11 9.19 -1.97
C GLU A 81 -11.22 9.98 -0.66
N ALA A 82 -11.41 9.27 0.46
CA ALA A 82 -11.48 9.91 1.78
C ALA A 82 -10.18 10.61 2.14
N PHE A 83 -9.04 10.01 1.81
CA PHE A 83 -7.74 10.62 2.05
C PHE A 83 -7.59 11.93 1.29
N LEU A 84 -7.93 11.92 0.00
CA LEU A 84 -7.83 13.11 -0.84
C LEU A 84 -8.77 14.22 -0.39
N GLN A 85 -9.95 13.89 0.14
CA GLN A 85 -10.87 14.90 0.69
C GLN A 85 -10.27 15.61 1.89
N ARG A 86 -9.42 14.94 2.66
CA ARG A 86 -8.73 15.51 3.82
C ARG A 86 -7.44 16.25 3.44
N ARG A 87 -6.99 16.05 2.20
CA ARG A 87 -5.73 16.63 1.71
C ARG A 87 -5.97 17.27 0.33
N PRO A 88 -6.71 18.39 0.29
CA PRO A 88 -6.99 19.05 -1.00
C PRO A 88 -5.74 19.56 -1.71
N ASP A 89 -4.65 19.76 -0.97
CA ASP A 89 -3.36 20.13 -1.55
C ASP A 89 -2.79 19.05 -2.49
N LEU A 90 -3.28 17.81 -2.39
CA LEU A 90 -2.81 16.69 -3.21
C LEU A 90 -3.71 16.40 -4.43
N ALA A 91 -4.79 17.17 -4.61
CA ALA A 91 -5.80 16.86 -5.62
C ALA A 91 -5.29 16.90 -7.07
N GLY A 92 -4.22 17.66 -7.33
CA GLY A 92 -3.67 17.78 -8.69
C GLY A 92 -2.65 16.71 -9.06
N LEU A 93 -2.34 15.78 -8.15
CA LEU A 93 -1.33 14.77 -8.39
C LEU A 93 -1.90 13.62 -9.22
N ARG A 94 -1.02 12.96 -9.98
CA ARG A 94 -1.38 11.70 -10.64
C ARG A 94 -1.52 10.62 -9.59
N LEU A 95 -2.55 9.77 -9.71
CA LEU A 95 -2.83 8.71 -8.76
C LEU A 95 -2.41 7.36 -9.33
N ARG A 96 -1.86 6.50 -8.48
CA ARG A 96 -1.47 5.15 -8.86
C ARG A 96 -1.74 4.20 -7.71
N PHE A 97 -2.19 2.98 -8.03
CA PHE A 97 -2.46 1.95 -7.04
C PHE A 97 -1.41 0.86 -7.17
N ASP A 98 -0.63 0.71 -6.12
CA ASP A 98 0.54 -0.17 -6.11
C ASP A 98 0.36 -1.31 -5.10
N LEU A 99 1.15 -2.35 -5.30
CA LEU A 99 1.22 -3.49 -4.39
C LEU A 99 2.69 -3.74 -4.04
N VAL A 100 2.96 -3.95 -2.76
CA VAL A 100 4.28 -4.41 -2.33
C VAL A 100 4.14 -5.80 -1.73
N LEU A 101 4.89 -6.76 -2.26
CA LEU A 101 4.90 -8.13 -1.78
C LEU A 101 6.13 -8.36 -0.92
N ILE A 102 5.89 -8.86 0.27
CA ILE A 102 6.93 -9.24 1.22
C ILE A 102 6.90 -10.76 1.37
N ALA A 103 8.00 -11.42 1.08
CA ALA A 103 8.12 -12.87 1.22
C ALA A 103 9.41 -13.22 1.96
N PRO A 104 9.41 -14.27 2.82
CA PRO A 104 10.60 -14.66 3.57
C PRO A 104 11.78 -14.96 2.63
N GLY A 105 12.96 -14.44 2.98
CA GLY A 105 14.18 -14.69 2.21
C GLY A 105 14.27 -13.98 0.88
N HIS A 106 13.34 -13.09 0.57
CA HIS A 106 13.32 -12.32 -0.68
C HIS A 106 13.30 -10.83 -0.39
N LEU A 107 13.85 -10.04 -1.33
CA LEU A 107 13.71 -8.59 -1.27
C LEU A 107 12.25 -8.21 -1.52
N PRO A 108 11.77 -7.10 -0.92
CA PRO A 108 10.43 -6.62 -1.22
C PRO A 108 10.25 -6.38 -2.72
N ARG A 109 9.11 -6.82 -3.24
CA ARG A 109 8.79 -6.66 -4.65
C ARG A 109 7.72 -5.58 -4.80
N HIS A 110 8.04 -4.53 -5.54
CA HIS A 110 7.14 -3.42 -5.78
C HIS A 110 6.48 -3.57 -7.15
N LEU A 111 5.16 -3.79 -7.14
CA LEU A 111 4.35 -3.86 -8.35
C LEU A 111 3.67 -2.51 -8.53
N ARG A 112 4.23 -1.67 -9.40
CA ARG A 112 3.69 -0.35 -9.69
C ARG A 112 2.50 -0.48 -10.61
N ASP A 113 1.47 0.35 -10.38
CA ASP A 113 0.25 0.33 -11.20
C ASP A 113 -0.36 -1.07 -11.24
N ALA A 114 -0.46 -1.69 -10.07
CA ALA A 114 -0.88 -3.09 -9.95
C ALA A 114 -2.34 -3.30 -10.36
N TRP A 115 -3.17 -2.27 -10.23
CA TRP A 115 -4.55 -2.31 -10.66
C TRP A 115 -5.08 -0.89 -10.89
N ARG A 116 -6.16 -0.79 -11.64
CA ARG A 116 -6.84 0.48 -11.92
C ARG A 116 -8.32 0.37 -11.57
N PRO A 117 -8.89 1.43 -10.97
CA PRO A 117 -10.34 1.46 -10.69
C PRO A 117 -11.19 1.48 -11.95
#